data_9c59a02a4d8a6bf4499ff0b126a4e987
#
_entry.id   9c59a02a4d8a6bf4499ff0b126a4e987
#
_cell.length_a   1.000
_cell.length_b   1.000
_cell.length_c   1.000
_cell.angle_alpha   90.00
_cell.angle_beta   90.00
_cell.angle_gamma   90.00
#
_symmetry.space_group_name_H-M   'P 1'
#
loop_
_entity.id
_entity.type
_entity.pdbx_description
1 polymer ?
#
loop_
_entity_poly.entity_id
_entity_poly.type
_entity_poly.pdbx_seq_one_letter_code
_entity_poly.pdbx_strand_id
1 'polypeptide(L)'
;MKVVVDQDIKHFEEIVGLIDWLRPIDFIYAKSKDINSDLVKDAEVILVRSTVEVNQNLLNNSATKLVGSATAGFDHIDSKYLYKKNINWFHAPGCNSSSVVHYVLSCISFLVKNKLFDINNTVGIIGCGNVGGKLRLALNNLGIKNKTYDPFLDMDFLTNINDIKTCELISLHTPLTSNSKYPTKNMLDSSFIEILKNKILINTARGGIVDESAVIRNKDLIYLSDVWNNEPVPNKILIDRSLIATPHIAGHSFDGKINGTIKLITKLLEYISQEDEVTNTLNIINNHFSLNSKDQKYLDINEYFNKYNVINESNKFKRLYKESDEEDLEKTFKNLRSDHPLRRDVIDYQ
;
A
#
# COMPACT_ATOMS: atom_id res chain seq x y z
N MET A 1 -18.78 25.64 -4.08
CA MET A 1 -17.58 24.88 -4.50
C MET A 1 -18.03 23.55 -5.03
N LYS A 2 -17.64 23.19 -6.25
CA LYS A 2 -17.94 21.88 -6.88
C LYS A 2 -16.79 20.92 -6.66
N VAL A 3 -17.08 19.74 -6.12
CA VAL A 3 -16.09 18.68 -5.82
C VAL A 3 -16.49 17.39 -6.53
N VAL A 4 -15.68 16.91 -7.45
CA VAL A 4 -15.88 15.60 -8.10
C VAL A 4 -15.18 14.52 -7.28
N VAL A 5 -15.91 13.46 -6.95
CA VAL A 5 -15.46 12.40 -6.04
C VAL A 5 -15.58 11.05 -6.73
N ASP A 6 -14.51 10.26 -6.75
CA ASP A 6 -14.60 8.84 -7.10
C ASP A 6 -15.50 8.13 -6.07
N GLN A 7 -16.68 7.68 -6.53
CA GLN A 7 -17.72 7.09 -5.66
C GLN A 7 -17.26 5.85 -4.88
N ASP A 8 -16.17 5.21 -5.31
CA ASP A 8 -15.63 4.05 -4.63
C ASP A 8 -14.59 4.41 -3.55
N ILE A 9 -14.39 5.70 -3.24
CA ILE A 9 -13.68 6.13 -2.02
C ILE A 9 -14.54 5.66 -0.83
N LYS A 10 -14.03 4.69 -0.09
CA LYS A 10 -14.82 3.98 0.93
C LYS A 10 -15.28 4.93 2.04
N HIS A 11 -16.57 4.84 2.36
CA HIS A 11 -17.24 5.60 3.41
C HIS A 11 -17.18 7.13 3.25
N PHE A 12 -16.78 7.67 2.09
CA PHE A 12 -16.67 9.12 1.90
C PHE A 12 -18.04 9.80 2.01
N GLU A 13 -19.04 9.33 1.26
CA GLU A 13 -20.40 9.88 1.28
C GLU A 13 -21.05 9.72 2.66
N GLU A 14 -20.87 8.57 3.30
CA GLU A 14 -21.34 8.31 4.67
C GLU A 14 -20.75 9.32 5.67
N ILE A 15 -19.42 9.55 5.62
CA ILE A 15 -18.74 10.50 6.50
C ILE A 15 -19.19 11.93 6.22
N VAL A 16 -19.32 12.34 4.95
CA VAL A 16 -19.84 13.66 4.58
C VAL A 16 -21.24 13.87 5.17
N GLY A 17 -22.08 12.84 5.17
CA GLY A 17 -23.41 12.89 5.78
C GLY A 17 -23.44 13.09 7.29
N LEU A 18 -22.33 12.75 7.99
CA LEU A 18 -22.18 12.94 9.45
C LEU A 18 -21.68 14.34 9.82
N ILE A 19 -21.21 15.14 8.85
CA ILE A 19 -20.45 16.38 9.10
C ILE A 19 -21.20 17.57 8.54
N ASP A 20 -21.83 18.36 9.41
CA ASP A 20 -22.70 19.47 9.04
C ASP A 20 -22.00 20.55 8.21
N TRP A 21 -20.75 20.87 8.53
CA TRP A 21 -19.98 21.90 7.81
C TRP A 21 -19.50 21.49 6.41
N LEU A 22 -19.67 20.23 6.01
CA LEU A 22 -19.44 19.78 4.64
C LEU A 22 -20.70 19.88 3.74
N ARG A 23 -21.90 20.04 4.33
CA ARG A 23 -23.17 20.11 3.60
C ARG A 23 -23.27 21.21 2.53
N PRO A 24 -22.64 22.40 2.69
CA PRO A 24 -22.71 23.44 1.65
C PRO A 24 -21.90 23.15 0.40
N ILE A 25 -21.13 22.05 0.38
CA ILE A 25 -20.29 21.66 -0.75
C ILE A 25 -21.11 20.84 -1.74
N ASP A 26 -20.99 21.17 -3.02
CA ASP A 26 -21.63 20.42 -4.11
C ASP A 26 -20.75 19.23 -4.51
N PHE A 27 -21.01 18.05 -3.89
CA PHE A 27 -20.32 16.81 -4.17
C PHE A 27 -20.96 16.05 -5.31
N ILE A 28 -20.19 15.76 -6.36
CA ILE A 28 -20.58 14.96 -7.51
C ILE A 28 -19.85 13.61 -7.47
N TYR A 29 -20.58 12.56 -7.23
CA TYR A 29 -20.05 11.19 -7.16
C TYR A 29 -20.09 10.53 -8.54
N ALA A 30 -18.97 9.99 -8.99
CA ALA A 30 -18.86 9.30 -10.27
C ALA A 30 -17.99 8.03 -10.15
N LYS A 31 -18.27 7.01 -10.98
CA LYS A 31 -17.36 5.86 -11.09
C LYS A 31 -16.02 6.29 -11.67
N SER A 32 -14.93 5.66 -11.26
CA SER A 32 -13.59 6.00 -11.75
C SER A 32 -13.51 6.10 -13.28
N LYS A 33 -14.19 5.20 -14.02
CA LYS A 33 -14.23 5.19 -15.50
C LYS A 33 -15.00 6.36 -16.13
N ASP A 34 -15.88 6.99 -15.36
CA ASP A 34 -16.74 8.09 -15.81
C ASP A 34 -16.15 9.46 -15.41
N ILE A 35 -15.06 9.48 -14.63
CA ILE A 35 -14.30 10.69 -14.30
C ILE A 35 -13.43 11.04 -15.53
N ASN A 36 -13.90 11.99 -16.32
CA ASN A 36 -13.28 12.45 -17.56
C ASN A 36 -13.17 13.98 -17.61
N SER A 37 -12.57 14.51 -18.67
CA SER A 37 -12.32 15.95 -18.82
C SER A 37 -13.60 16.80 -18.81
N ASP A 38 -14.72 16.28 -19.32
CA ASP A 38 -15.99 17.03 -19.35
C ASP A 38 -16.58 17.14 -17.94
N LEU A 39 -16.55 16.05 -17.17
CA LEU A 39 -17.08 16.02 -15.80
C LEU A 39 -16.28 16.95 -14.87
N VAL A 40 -14.95 17.00 -15.02
CA VAL A 40 -14.07 17.78 -14.14
C VAL A 40 -13.90 19.24 -14.60
N LYS A 41 -14.46 19.61 -15.75
CA LYS A 41 -14.26 20.94 -16.36
C LYS A 41 -14.48 22.11 -15.39
N ASP A 42 -15.58 22.07 -14.64
CA ASP A 42 -15.98 23.12 -13.71
C ASP A 42 -15.73 22.72 -12.23
N ALA A 43 -15.03 21.61 -11.98
CA ALA A 43 -14.73 21.15 -10.64
C ALA A 43 -13.53 21.91 -10.06
N GLU A 44 -13.69 22.50 -8.88
CA GLU A 44 -12.61 23.13 -8.15
C GLU A 44 -11.71 22.12 -7.44
N VAL A 45 -12.28 21.01 -6.98
CA VAL A 45 -11.58 19.93 -6.30
C VAL A 45 -11.93 18.59 -6.95
N ILE A 46 -10.93 17.72 -7.07
CA ILE A 46 -11.10 16.33 -7.53
C ILE A 46 -10.52 15.38 -6.50
N LEU A 47 -11.33 14.44 -6.04
CA LEU A 47 -10.94 13.41 -5.08
C LEU A 47 -11.01 12.03 -5.73
N VAL A 48 -9.86 11.35 -5.80
CA VAL A 48 -9.69 10.12 -6.60
C VAL A 48 -9.08 8.97 -5.81
N ARG A 49 -9.09 7.80 -6.43
CA ARG A 49 -8.26 6.64 -6.07
C ARG A 49 -7.26 6.35 -7.19
N SER A 50 -6.42 5.33 -6.99
CA SER A 50 -5.38 4.91 -7.96
C SER A 50 -5.92 4.39 -9.31
N THR A 51 -7.23 4.29 -9.47
CA THR A 51 -7.90 3.86 -10.71
C THR A 51 -8.20 5.01 -11.67
N VAL A 52 -7.96 6.26 -11.24
CA VAL A 52 -8.12 7.47 -12.06
C VAL A 52 -6.74 8.07 -12.33
N GLU A 53 -6.34 8.10 -13.59
CA GLU A 53 -5.09 8.76 -14.02
C GLU A 53 -5.27 10.27 -14.01
N VAL A 54 -4.53 10.96 -13.13
CA VAL A 54 -4.57 12.42 -13.01
C VAL A 54 -3.41 13.03 -13.79
N ASN A 55 -3.69 13.50 -14.97
CA ASN A 55 -2.70 14.01 -15.93
C ASN A 55 -3.26 15.13 -16.79
N GLN A 56 -2.50 15.57 -17.79
CA GLN A 56 -2.92 16.61 -18.73
C GLN A 56 -4.22 16.26 -19.47
N ASN A 57 -4.45 14.99 -19.83
CA ASN A 57 -5.66 14.62 -20.58
C ASN A 57 -6.92 14.83 -19.75
N LEU A 58 -6.86 14.53 -18.45
CA LEU A 58 -7.98 14.73 -17.54
C LEU A 58 -8.22 16.21 -17.23
N LEU A 59 -7.15 16.97 -16.98
CA LEU A 59 -7.24 18.31 -16.38
C LEU A 59 -7.07 19.47 -17.37
N ASN A 60 -6.90 19.17 -18.66
CA ASN A 60 -6.75 20.24 -19.66
C ASN A 60 -8.01 21.10 -19.73
N ASN A 61 -7.85 22.41 -19.54
CA ASN A 61 -8.95 23.40 -19.48
C ASN A 61 -9.94 23.19 -18.31
N SER A 62 -9.58 22.47 -17.27
CA SER A 62 -10.40 22.38 -16.05
C SER A 62 -10.21 23.58 -15.13
N ALA A 63 -11.20 23.84 -14.30
CA ALA A 63 -11.15 24.84 -13.22
C ALA A 63 -10.47 24.31 -11.95
N THR A 64 -9.88 23.11 -12.00
CA THR A 64 -9.35 22.40 -10.84
C THR A 64 -8.18 23.13 -10.20
N LYS A 65 -8.27 23.34 -8.90
CA LYS A 65 -7.22 23.93 -8.06
C LYS A 65 -6.59 22.96 -7.08
N LEU A 66 -7.33 21.88 -6.76
CA LEU A 66 -6.89 20.88 -5.79
C LEU A 66 -7.22 19.46 -6.27
N VAL A 67 -6.25 18.56 -6.15
CA VAL A 67 -6.42 17.13 -6.37
C VAL A 67 -6.06 16.37 -5.10
N GLY A 68 -6.96 15.50 -4.62
CA GLY A 68 -6.71 14.60 -3.49
C GLY A 68 -6.80 13.13 -3.90
N SER A 69 -5.88 12.31 -3.41
CA SER A 69 -5.93 10.86 -3.60
C SER A 69 -6.05 10.10 -2.30
N ALA A 70 -7.07 9.21 -2.19
CA ALA A 70 -7.31 8.35 -1.03
C ALA A 70 -6.31 7.18 -0.90
N THR A 71 -5.16 7.25 -1.58
CA THR A 71 -4.18 6.16 -1.66
C THR A 71 -2.84 6.54 -1.08
N ALA A 72 -2.12 5.57 -0.53
CA ALA A 72 -0.79 5.76 0.01
C ALA A 72 0.25 6.06 -1.09
N GLY A 73 0.12 5.41 -2.26
CA GLY A 73 0.92 5.69 -3.45
C GLY A 73 0.28 6.76 -4.32
N PHE A 74 1.07 7.39 -5.18
CA PHE A 74 0.63 8.43 -6.10
C PHE A 74 1.13 8.25 -7.54
N ASP A 75 1.44 7.01 -7.92
CA ASP A 75 1.95 6.65 -9.24
C ASP A 75 0.99 7.07 -10.40
N HIS A 76 -0.30 7.21 -10.10
CA HIS A 76 -1.37 7.66 -11.01
C HIS A 76 -1.50 9.20 -11.12
N ILE A 77 -0.65 9.97 -10.41
CA ILE A 77 -0.68 11.44 -10.41
C ILE A 77 0.55 11.98 -11.14
N ASP A 78 0.35 12.69 -12.24
CA ASP A 78 1.41 13.47 -12.89
C ASP A 78 1.71 14.74 -12.09
N SER A 79 2.49 14.59 -11.04
CA SER A 79 2.88 15.68 -10.14
C SER A 79 3.67 16.80 -10.84
N LYS A 80 4.38 16.49 -11.93
CA LYS A 80 5.11 17.49 -12.73
C LYS A 80 4.15 18.38 -13.50
N TYR A 81 3.11 17.79 -14.08
CA TYR A 81 2.05 18.53 -14.77
C TYR A 81 1.28 19.41 -13.76
N LEU A 82 0.88 18.89 -12.61
CA LEU A 82 0.16 19.64 -11.58
C LEU A 82 1.00 20.83 -11.08
N TYR A 83 2.28 20.62 -10.79
CA TYR A 83 3.20 21.69 -10.43
C TYR A 83 3.27 22.79 -11.50
N LYS A 84 3.43 22.42 -12.76
CA LYS A 84 3.47 23.38 -13.90
C LYS A 84 2.20 24.20 -14.04
N LYS A 85 1.04 23.64 -13.64
CA LYS A 85 -0.27 24.28 -13.72
C LYS A 85 -0.67 25.02 -12.43
N ASN A 86 0.18 25.02 -11.40
CA ASN A 86 -0.13 25.54 -10.06
C ASN A 86 -1.38 24.89 -9.45
N ILE A 87 -1.58 23.59 -9.71
CA ILE A 87 -2.64 22.80 -9.08
C ILE A 87 -2.06 22.14 -7.83
N ASN A 88 -2.63 22.45 -6.68
CA ASN A 88 -2.26 21.80 -5.43
C ASN A 88 -2.71 20.33 -5.44
N TRP A 89 -1.92 19.47 -4.81
CA TRP A 89 -2.32 18.09 -4.69
C TRP A 89 -1.80 17.45 -3.41
N PHE A 90 -2.49 16.42 -2.97
CA PHE A 90 -2.09 15.61 -1.83
C PHE A 90 -2.52 14.16 -2.04
N HIS A 91 -1.91 13.26 -1.28
CA HIS A 91 -2.29 11.86 -1.21
C HIS A 91 -2.39 11.43 0.26
N ALA A 92 -2.66 10.15 0.53
CA ALA A 92 -2.82 9.65 1.89
C ALA A 92 -1.63 8.76 2.33
N PRO A 93 -0.40 9.33 2.52
CA PRO A 93 0.77 8.53 2.86
C PRO A 93 0.56 7.77 4.17
N GLY A 94 0.91 6.49 4.18
CA GLY A 94 0.82 5.62 5.35
C GLY A 94 -0.61 5.21 5.78
N CYS A 95 -1.67 5.60 5.06
CA CYS A 95 -3.05 5.25 5.43
C CYS A 95 -3.27 3.74 5.60
N ASN A 96 -2.57 2.92 4.84
CA ASN A 96 -2.65 1.46 4.85
C ASN A 96 -1.39 0.77 5.39
N SER A 97 -0.49 1.51 6.03
CA SER A 97 0.79 0.95 6.48
C SER A 97 0.62 -0.17 7.50
N SER A 98 -0.34 -0.04 8.43
CA SER A 98 -0.67 -1.08 9.41
C SER A 98 -1.18 -2.35 8.74
N SER A 99 -1.97 -2.21 7.67
CA SER A 99 -2.44 -3.34 6.85
C SER A 99 -1.30 -4.13 6.21
N VAL A 100 -0.32 -3.41 5.63
CA VAL A 100 0.86 -4.05 5.03
C VAL A 100 1.72 -4.73 6.09
N VAL A 101 1.91 -4.10 7.26
CA VAL A 101 2.64 -4.72 8.38
C VAL A 101 1.94 -5.99 8.85
N HIS A 102 0.61 -5.96 9.01
CA HIS A 102 -0.18 -7.15 9.36
C HIS A 102 -0.01 -8.27 8.31
N TYR A 103 -0.02 -7.94 7.03
CA TYR A 103 0.25 -8.89 5.94
C TYR A 103 1.65 -9.54 6.08
N VAL A 104 2.69 -8.72 6.28
CA VAL A 104 4.06 -9.22 6.43
C VAL A 104 4.21 -10.10 7.68
N LEU A 105 3.62 -9.69 8.81
CA LEU A 105 3.62 -10.50 10.04
C LEU A 105 2.85 -11.82 9.87
N SER A 106 1.77 -11.83 9.08
CA SER A 106 1.07 -13.06 8.70
C SER A 106 1.96 -13.99 7.84
N CYS A 107 2.73 -13.43 6.91
CA CYS A 107 3.73 -14.19 6.15
C CYS A 107 4.81 -14.78 7.09
N ILE A 108 5.37 -13.98 8.00
CA ILE A 108 6.38 -14.45 8.95
C ILE A 108 5.79 -15.53 9.88
N SER A 109 4.57 -15.33 10.38
CA SER A 109 3.85 -16.31 11.20
C SER A 109 3.69 -17.66 10.47
N PHE A 110 3.29 -17.62 9.19
CA PHE A 110 3.21 -18.81 8.36
C PHE A 110 4.58 -19.51 8.21
N LEU A 111 5.64 -18.75 7.95
CA LEU A 111 6.99 -19.28 7.79
C LEU A 111 7.50 -19.94 9.08
N VAL A 112 7.26 -19.33 10.25
CA VAL A 112 7.62 -19.89 11.57
C VAL A 112 6.84 -21.19 11.84
N LYS A 113 5.52 -21.17 11.62
CA LYS A 113 4.63 -22.32 11.83
C LYS A 113 5.04 -23.55 10.98
N ASN A 114 5.56 -23.29 9.78
CA ASN A 114 6.00 -24.34 8.84
C ASN A 114 7.51 -24.64 8.93
N LYS A 115 8.22 -24.10 9.94
CA LYS A 115 9.66 -24.29 10.17
C LYS A 115 10.55 -23.86 8.99
N LEU A 116 10.07 -22.90 8.19
CA LEU A 116 10.79 -22.28 7.08
C LEU A 116 11.60 -21.07 7.54
N PHE A 117 11.28 -20.51 8.69
CA PHE A 117 12.02 -19.42 9.34
C PHE A 117 12.09 -19.68 10.86
N ASP A 118 13.28 -19.56 11.43
CA ASP A 118 13.46 -19.59 12.88
C ASP A 118 13.31 -18.16 13.43
N ILE A 119 12.47 -17.98 14.43
CA ILE A 119 12.19 -16.68 15.06
C ILE A 119 13.44 -16.04 15.71
N ASN A 120 14.46 -16.83 16.04
CA ASN A 120 15.74 -16.35 16.55
C ASN A 120 16.64 -15.74 15.48
N ASN A 121 16.33 -15.97 14.20
CA ASN A 121 17.02 -15.40 13.07
C ASN A 121 16.68 -13.92 12.88
N THR A 122 17.48 -13.23 12.05
CA THR A 122 17.37 -11.78 11.86
C THR A 122 16.54 -11.45 10.62
N VAL A 123 15.61 -10.51 10.78
CA VAL A 123 14.84 -9.91 9.69
C VAL A 123 15.54 -8.65 9.20
N GLY A 124 15.86 -8.58 7.90
CA GLY A 124 16.34 -7.38 7.22
C GLY A 124 15.15 -6.55 6.70
N ILE A 125 15.14 -5.26 6.95
CA ILE A 125 14.13 -4.32 6.46
C ILE A 125 14.82 -3.33 5.52
N ILE A 126 14.34 -3.23 4.28
CA ILE A 126 14.81 -2.24 3.31
C ILE A 126 13.75 -1.17 3.12
N GLY A 127 14.06 0.06 3.51
CA GLY A 127 13.14 1.20 3.59
C GLY A 127 12.55 1.36 5.00
N CYS A 128 12.72 2.53 5.62
CA CYS A 128 12.26 2.85 6.99
C CYS A 128 11.21 3.97 6.99
N GLY A 129 10.33 3.96 5.98
CA GLY A 129 9.18 4.86 5.89
C GLY A 129 7.99 4.38 6.72
N ASN A 130 6.77 4.74 6.29
CA ASN A 130 5.52 4.41 7.00
C ASN A 130 5.32 2.91 7.28
N VAL A 131 5.73 2.03 6.38
CA VAL A 131 5.60 0.57 6.54
C VAL A 131 6.81 0.01 7.27
N GLY A 132 8.03 0.23 6.75
CA GLY A 132 9.24 -0.37 7.33
C GLY A 132 9.51 0.07 8.76
N GLY A 133 9.25 1.35 9.09
CA GLY A 133 9.36 1.86 10.46
C GLY A 133 8.38 1.17 11.42
N LYS A 134 7.12 1.01 11.00
CA LYS A 134 6.11 0.27 11.78
C LYS A 134 6.45 -1.23 11.92
N LEU A 135 6.93 -1.86 10.84
CA LEU A 135 7.36 -3.26 10.89
C LEU A 135 8.52 -3.45 11.88
N ARG A 136 9.51 -2.54 11.85
CA ARG A 136 10.62 -2.54 12.80
C ARG A 136 10.13 -2.50 14.24
N LEU A 137 9.21 -1.58 14.55
CA LEU A 137 8.62 -1.48 15.89
C LEU A 137 7.87 -2.76 16.28
N ALA A 138 7.10 -3.33 15.37
CA ALA A 138 6.37 -4.58 15.59
C ALA A 138 7.32 -5.75 15.91
N LEU A 139 8.39 -5.91 15.10
CA LEU A 139 9.38 -6.96 15.32
C LEU A 139 10.10 -6.79 16.66
N ASN A 140 10.44 -5.55 17.05
CA ASN A 140 11.02 -5.27 18.37
C ASN A 140 10.09 -5.69 19.51
N ASN A 141 8.79 -5.35 19.43
CA ASN A 141 7.80 -5.72 20.43
C ASN A 141 7.59 -7.26 20.52
N LEU A 142 7.78 -7.96 19.40
CA LEU A 142 7.72 -9.42 19.33
C LEU A 142 9.05 -10.10 19.75
N GLY A 143 10.09 -9.33 20.10
CA GLY A 143 11.41 -9.86 20.43
C GLY A 143 12.17 -10.44 19.22
N ILE A 144 11.76 -10.14 18.00
CA ILE A 144 12.40 -10.63 16.78
C ILE A 144 13.53 -9.69 16.38
N LYS A 145 14.73 -10.23 16.25
CA LYS A 145 15.92 -9.47 15.83
C LYS A 145 15.71 -8.88 14.43
N ASN A 146 16.05 -7.61 14.25
CA ASN A 146 15.96 -6.98 12.95
C ASN A 146 17.10 -5.98 12.70
N LYS A 147 17.41 -5.79 11.42
CA LYS A 147 18.30 -4.77 10.89
C LYS A 147 17.54 -3.94 9.86
N THR A 148 17.73 -2.63 9.87
CA THR A 148 16.98 -1.73 8.99
C THR A 148 17.95 -0.88 8.18
N TYR A 149 17.73 -0.82 6.87
CA TYR A 149 18.49 0.02 5.94
C TYR A 149 17.57 1.05 5.27
N ASP A 150 17.94 2.31 5.35
CA ASP A 150 17.35 3.41 4.59
C ASP A 150 18.41 4.49 4.36
N PRO A 151 18.88 4.72 3.12
CA PRO A 151 19.97 5.64 2.85
C PRO A 151 19.58 7.12 2.88
N PHE A 152 18.28 7.44 3.07
CA PHE A 152 17.79 8.81 3.19
C PHE A 152 17.67 9.30 4.63
N LEU A 153 17.80 8.40 5.59
CA LEU A 153 17.67 8.69 7.01
C LEU A 153 19.03 8.58 7.72
N ASP A 154 19.23 9.42 8.71
CA ASP A 154 20.39 9.39 9.61
C ASP A 154 19.89 9.08 11.03
N MET A 155 19.91 7.81 11.40
CA MET A 155 19.44 7.31 12.72
C MET A 155 20.34 6.18 13.18
N ASP A 156 20.68 6.17 14.49
CA ASP A 156 21.65 5.25 15.10
C ASP A 156 21.31 3.76 14.93
N PHE A 157 20.04 3.42 14.76
CA PHE A 157 19.60 2.03 14.59
C PHE A 157 19.69 1.53 13.14
N LEU A 158 20.00 2.40 12.18
CA LEU A 158 20.12 2.01 10.77
C LEU A 158 21.47 1.31 10.52
N THR A 159 21.46 0.42 9.55
CA THR A 159 22.62 -0.34 9.13
C THR A 159 22.91 -0.11 7.63
N ASN A 160 23.99 -0.68 7.12
CA ASN A 160 24.31 -0.64 5.71
C ASN A 160 23.66 -1.81 4.94
N ILE A 161 23.64 -1.71 3.61
CA ILE A 161 23.01 -2.72 2.74
C ILE A 161 23.71 -4.09 2.81
N ASN A 162 25.01 -4.14 3.12
CA ASN A 162 25.74 -5.41 3.24
C ASN A 162 25.32 -6.16 4.50
N ASP A 163 25.00 -5.46 5.58
CA ASP A 163 24.44 -6.09 6.79
C ASP A 163 23.04 -6.69 6.52
N ILE A 164 22.24 -6.05 5.67
CA ILE A 164 20.95 -6.61 5.24
C ILE A 164 21.14 -7.94 4.49
N LYS A 165 22.16 -8.02 3.64
CA LYS A 165 22.50 -9.26 2.91
C LYS A 165 22.81 -10.45 3.82
N THR A 166 23.16 -10.21 5.08
CA THR A 166 23.42 -11.29 6.06
C THR A 166 22.15 -11.84 6.69
N CYS A 167 21.02 -11.11 6.63
CA CYS A 167 19.75 -11.52 7.24
C CYS A 167 19.15 -12.74 6.53
N GLU A 168 18.45 -13.59 7.27
CA GLU A 168 17.80 -14.81 6.75
C GLU A 168 16.48 -14.51 6.03
N LEU A 169 15.79 -13.46 6.46
CA LEU A 169 14.60 -12.93 5.82
C LEU A 169 14.79 -11.45 5.51
N ILE A 170 14.45 -11.03 4.30
CA ILE A 170 14.50 -9.62 3.88
C ILE A 170 13.10 -9.18 3.46
N SER A 171 12.65 -8.03 3.94
CA SER A 171 11.36 -7.42 3.60
C SER A 171 11.54 -6.03 3.00
N LEU A 172 10.90 -5.77 1.85
CA LEU A 172 11.04 -4.54 1.07
C LEU A 172 9.88 -3.58 1.31
N HIS A 173 10.22 -2.30 1.60
CA HIS A 173 9.26 -1.24 1.90
C HIS A 173 9.67 0.11 1.32
N THR A 174 10.27 0.12 0.13
CA THR A 174 10.70 1.34 -0.58
C THR A 174 9.72 1.74 -1.68
N PRO A 175 9.62 3.03 -2.05
CA PRO A 175 8.96 3.43 -3.30
C PRO A 175 9.79 2.96 -4.51
N LEU A 176 9.17 2.86 -5.68
CA LEU A 176 9.89 2.66 -6.95
C LEU A 176 10.37 4.01 -7.47
N THR A 177 11.69 4.17 -7.59
CA THR A 177 12.32 5.41 -8.09
C THR A 177 13.42 5.10 -9.10
N SER A 178 13.51 5.93 -10.17
CA SER A 178 14.58 5.83 -11.16
C SER A 178 15.57 7.00 -11.09
N ASN A 179 15.11 8.18 -10.68
CA ASN A 179 15.85 9.44 -10.72
C ASN A 179 16.05 10.04 -9.32
N SER A 180 16.27 9.20 -8.31
CA SER A 180 16.60 9.64 -6.95
C SER A 180 18.10 9.52 -6.66
N LYS A 181 18.57 10.11 -5.58
CA LYS A 181 19.96 9.94 -5.12
C LYS A 181 20.32 8.47 -4.89
N TYR A 182 19.33 7.67 -4.46
CA TYR A 182 19.43 6.22 -4.28
C TYR A 182 18.24 5.57 -5.00
N PRO A 183 18.40 5.29 -6.33
CA PRO A 183 17.30 4.72 -7.12
C PRO A 183 16.99 3.31 -6.66
N THR A 184 15.70 2.95 -6.66
CA THR A 184 15.23 1.64 -6.22
C THR A 184 14.80 0.73 -7.37
N LYS A 185 14.66 1.27 -8.59
CA LYS A 185 14.39 0.44 -9.77
C LYS A 185 15.53 -0.55 -9.96
N ASN A 186 15.19 -1.83 -9.98
CA ASN A 186 16.13 -2.96 -10.09
C ASN A 186 17.24 -2.94 -9.00
N MET A 187 16.90 -2.42 -7.81
CA MET A 187 17.85 -2.32 -6.69
C MET A 187 18.31 -3.71 -6.21
N LEU A 188 17.42 -4.69 -6.23
CA LEU A 188 17.75 -6.10 -6.01
C LEU A 188 17.96 -6.75 -7.38
N ASP A 189 19.08 -6.47 -7.99
CA ASP A 189 19.50 -7.01 -9.28
C ASP A 189 19.90 -8.50 -9.20
N SER A 190 20.35 -9.08 -10.30
CA SER A 190 20.73 -10.50 -10.34
C SER A 190 21.86 -10.82 -9.38
N SER A 191 22.83 -9.91 -9.21
CA SER A 191 23.96 -10.12 -8.30
C SER A 191 23.50 -10.14 -6.83
N PHE A 192 22.53 -9.29 -6.48
CA PHE A 192 21.94 -9.31 -5.15
C PHE A 192 21.11 -10.59 -4.93
N ILE A 193 20.30 -10.99 -5.91
CA ILE A 193 19.45 -12.18 -5.79
C ILE A 193 20.28 -13.48 -5.72
N GLU A 194 21.40 -13.56 -6.43
CA GLU A 194 22.28 -14.73 -6.40
C GLU A 194 22.87 -15.04 -5.03
N ILE A 195 23.13 -14.02 -4.21
CA ILE A 195 23.64 -14.21 -2.84
C ILE A 195 22.57 -14.58 -1.83
N LEU A 196 21.28 -14.53 -2.20
CA LEU A 196 20.15 -14.88 -1.34
C LEU A 196 19.80 -16.39 -1.38
N LYS A 197 20.79 -17.26 -1.56
CA LYS A 197 20.58 -18.71 -1.49
C LYS A 197 20.12 -19.13 -0.10
N ASN A 198 19.10 -19.97 -0.02
CA ASN A 198 18.48 -20.46 1.22
C ASN A 198 17.95 -19.32 2.13
N LYS A 199 17.61 -18.18 1.57
CA LYS A 199 17.04 -17.03 2.26
C LYS A 199 15.59 -16.78 1.85
N ILE A 200 14.96 -15.85 2.54
CA ILE A 200 13.56 -15.48 2.31
C ILE A 200 13.52 -14.01 1.87
N LEU A 201 12.79 -13.73 0.79
CA LEU A 201 12.54 -12.38 0.32
C LEU A 201 11.04 -12.11 0.25
N ILE A 202 10.59 -11.07 0.94
CA ILE A 202 9.21 -10.57 0.92
C ILE A 202 9.16 -9.23 0.19
N ASN A 203 8.39 -9.15 -0.89
CA ASN A 203 8.15 -7.90 -1.61
C ASN A 203 6.69 -7.45 -1.47
N THR A 204 6.45 -6.45 -0.64
CA THR A 204 5.17 -5.72 -0.50
C THR A 204 5.32 -4.25 -0.86
N ALA A 205 6.39 -3.90 -1.57
CA ALA A 205 6.72 -2.53 -1.95
C ALA A 205 6.17 -2.17 -3.33
N ARG A 206 6.93 -2.47 -4.39
CA ARG A 206 6.53 -2.26 -5.79
C ARG A 206 7.16 -3.33 -6.69
N GLY A 207 6.49 -3.63 -7.80
CA GLY A 207 7.13 -4.26 -8.95
C GLY A 207 8.28 -3.40 -9.49
N GLY A 208 9.26 -4.00 -10.16
CA GLY A 208 10.42 -3.28 -10.71
C GLY A 208 11.54 -2.97 -9.73
N ILE A 209 11.40 -3.28 -8.44
CA ILE A 209 12.49 -3.18 -7.45
C ILE A 209 13.39 -4.42 -7.49
N VAL A 210 12.80 -5.57 -7.75
CA VAL A 210 13.46 -6.89 -7.78
C VAL A 210 13.61 -7.36 -9.22
N ASP A 211 14.76 -7.93 -9.57
CA ASP A 211 14.95 -8.66 -10.81
C ASP A 211 14.18 -10.01 -10.74
N GLU A 212 12.96 -10.00 -11.25
CA GLU A 212 12.08 -11.17 -11.27
C GLU A 212 12.65 -12.35 -12.05
N SER A 213 13.43 -12.08 -13.10
CA SER A 213 14.11 -13.12 -13.87
C SER A 213 15.19 -13.82 -13.04
N ALA A 214 15.93 -13.07 -12.23
CA ALA A 214 16.89 -13.64 -11.29
C ALA A 214 16.20 -14.47 -10.20
N VAL A 215 15.05 -14.01 -9.68
CA VAL A 215 14.24 -14.80 -8.74
C VAL A 215 13.78 -16.12 -9.36
N ILE A 216 13.33 -16.12 -10.61
CA ILE A 216 12.93 -17.35 -11.32
C ILE A 216 14.10 -18.34 -11.44
N ARG A 217 15.32 -17.85 -11.68
CA ARG A 217 16.52 -18.70 -11.81
C ARG A 217 17.03 -19.23 -10.46
N ASN A 218 16.95 -18.41 -9.39
CA ASN A 218 17.43 -18.80 -8.05
C ASN A 218 16.43 -19.73 -7.35
N LYS A 219 16.61 -21.04 -7.52
CA LYS A 219 15.68 -22.07 -6.98
C LYS A 219 15.75 -22.19 -5.44
N ASP A 220 16.84 -21.77 -4.84
CA ASP A 220 17.06 -21.86 -3.39
C ASP A 220 16.48 -20.68 -2.63
N LEU A 221 16.06 -19.59 -3.31
CA LEU A 221 15.40 -18.43 -2.70
C LEU A 221 13.92 -18.74 -2.42
N ILE A 222 13.46 -18.54 -1.21
CA ILE A 222 12.03 -18.52 -0.87
C ILE A 222 11.50 -17.13 -1.15
N TYR A 223 10.63 -16.99 -2.15
CA TYR A 223 10.07 -15.69 -2.55
C TYR A 223 8.59 -15.57 -2.22
N LEU A 224 8.22 -14.46 -1.57
CA LEU A 224 6.85 -14.06 -1.25
C LEU A 224 6.61 -12.67 -1.87
N SER A 225 5.54 -12.51 -2.63
CA SER A 225 5.26 -11.22 -3.27
C SER A 225 3.77 -10.89 -3.32
N ASP A 226 3.50 -9.62 -3.06
CA ASP A 226 2.18 -9.00 -3.25
C ASP A 226 2.16 -8.09 -4.49
N VAL A 227 3.35 -7.74 -5.01
CA VAL A 227 3.52 -6.77 -6.10
C VAL A 227 4.41 -7.35 -7.21
N TRP A 228 4.16 -6.94 -8.45
CA TRP A 228 4.72 -7.59 -9.63
C TRP A 228 5.16 -6.60 -10.68
N ASN A 229 6.15 -6.97 -11.50
CA ASN A 229 6.38 -6.27 -12.75
C ASN A 229 5.15 -6.44 -13.66
N ASN A 230 4.88 -5.42 -14.46
CA ASN A 230 3.80 -5.44 -15.45
C ASN A 230 2.40 -5.69 -14.88
N GLU A 231 2.11 -5.26 -13.63
CA GLU A 231 0.72 -5.26 -13.18
C GLU A 231 -0.16 -4.46 -14.17
N PRO A 232 -1.33 -4.95 -14.52
CA PRO A 232 -2.10 -6.08 -13.94
C PRO A 232 -1.88 -7.43 -14.63
N VAL A 233 -0.84 -7.61 -15.44
CA VAL A 233 -0.51 -8.87 -16.12
C VAL A 233 0.89 -9.36 -15.70
N PRO A 234 1.05 -9.82 -14.44
CA PRO A 234 2.32 -10.34 -13.95
C PRO A 234 2.71 -11.68 -14.58
N ASN A 235 3.98 -12.03 -14.46
CA ASN A 235 4.53 -13.27 -15.03
C ASN A 235 3.98 -14.51 -14.32
N LYS A 236 3.27 -15.40 -15.05
CA LYS A 236 2.68 -16.65 -14.53
C LYS A 236 3.74 -17.56 -13.88
N ILE A 237 4.93 -17.67 -14.48
CA ILE A 237 6.01 -18.54 -13.95
C ILE A 237 6.45 -18.03 -12.57
N LEU A 238 6.58 -16.73 -12.40
CA LEU A 238 6.97 -16.16 -11.12
C LEU A 238 5.88 -16.33 -10.05
N ILE A 239 4.60 -16.15 -10.42
CA ILE A 239 3.47 -16.39 -9.51
C ILE A 239 3.49 -17.85 -9.02
N ASP A 240 3.60 -18.81 -9.92
CA ASP A 240 3.64 -20.24 -9.58
C ASP A 240 4.83 -20.57 -8.67
N ARG A 241 6.00 -20.00 -8.97
CA ARG A 241 7.23 -20.22 -8.22
C ARG A 241 7.21 -19.60 -6.83
N SER A 242 6.53 -18.47 -6.63
CA SER A 242 6.49 -17.79 -5.34
C SER A 242 5.81 -18.66 -4.29
N LEU A 243 6.36 -18.73 -3.08
CA LEU A 243 5.72 -19.48 -1.97
C LEU A 243 4.35 -18.84 -1.65
N ILE A 244 4.31 -17.54 -1.52
CA ILE A 244 3.08 -16.74 -1.38
C ILE A 244 3.05 -15.73 -2.54
N ALA A 245 1.93 -15.68 -3.25
CA ALA A 245 1.66 -14.75 -4.33
C ALA A 245 0.27 -14.15 -4.15
N THR A 246 0.16 -12.82 -4.10
CA THR A 246 -1.13 -12.14 -3.96
C THR A 246 -1.27 -10.98 -4.94
N PRO A 247 -2.49 -10.57 -5.34
CA PRO A 247 -2.72 -9.59 -6.39
C PRO A 247 -2.74 -8.15 -5.86
N HIS A 248 -1.66 -7.70 -5.21
CA HIS A 248 -1.47 -6.36 -4.67
C HIS A 248 -2.54 -5.97 -3.65
N ILE A 249 -2.75 -6.81 -2.64
CA ILE A 249 -3.78 -6.68 -1.60
C ILE A 249 -3.22 -6.52 -0.18
N ALA A 250 -1.91 -6.50 0.01
CA ALA A 250 -1.29 -6.36 1.33
C ALA A 250 -1.80 -5.13 2.09
N GLY A 251 -2.04 -4.01 1.39
CA GLY A 251 -2.62 -2.79 1.94
C GLY A 251 -4.15 -2.74 1.95
N HIS A 252 -4.85 -3.81 1.58
CA HIS A 252 -6.32 -3.82 1.53
C HIS A 252 -6.92 -4.23 2.86
N SER A 253 -7.34 -3.25 3.66
CA SER A 253 -8.11 -3.45 4.89
C SER A 253 -9.22 -2.39 4.99
N PHE A 254 -10.17 -2.63 5.87
CA PHE A 254 -11.20 -1.66 6.23
C PHE A 254 -10.54 -0.39 6.82
N ASP A 255 -9.66 -0.59 7.79
CA ASP A 255 -8.98 0.50 8.51
C ASP A 255 -8.09 1.33 7.56
N GLY A 256 -7.32 0.68 6.69
CA GLY A 256 -6.50 1.38 5.69
C GLY A 256 -7.33 2.22 4.70
N LYS A 257 -8.52 1.74 4.33
CA LYS A 257 -9.43 2.47 3.44
C LYS A 257 -10.07 3.68 4.13
N ILE A 258 -10.57 3.51 5.36
CA ILE A 258 -11.09 4.62 6.16
C ILE A 258 -10.02 5.68 6.42
N ASN A 259 -8.81 5.26 6.81
CA ASN A 259 -7.70 6.18 7.03
C ASN A 259 -7.36 7.00 5.77
N GLY A 260 -7.46 6.42 4.58
CA GLY A 260 -7.34 7.14 3.32
C GLY A 260 -8.41 8.23 3.17
N THR A 261 -9.67 7.89 3.45
CA THR A 261 -10.82 8.81 3.40
C THR A 261 -10.70 9.92 4.45
N ILE A 262 -10.31 9.59 5.69
CA ILE A 262 -10.07 10.56 6.76
C ILE A 262 -9.05 11.61 6.32
N LYS A 263 -7.92 11.17 5.75
CA LYS A 263 -6.88 12.08 5.24
C LYS A 263 -7.39 12.99 4.13
N LEU A 264 -8.26 12.50 3.23
CA LEU A 264 -8.89 13.34 2.22
C LEU A 264 -9.77 14.42 2.85
N ILE A 265 -10.63 14.02 3.79
CA ILE A 265 -11.57 14.94 4.44
C ILE A 265 -10.81 15.98 5.26
N THR A 266 -9.79 15.57 6.02
CA THR A 266 -8.93 16.49 6.77
C THR A 266 -8.31 17.55 5.86
N LYS A 267 -7.74 17.13 4.72
CA LYS A 267 -7.12 18.04 3.76
C LYS A 267 -8.14 18.91 3.02
N LEU A 268 -9.34 18.41 2.79
CA LEU A 268 -10.44 19.23 2.25
C LEU A 268 -10.87 20.30 3.24
N LEU A 269 -10.99 19.98 4.54
CA LEU A 269 -11.29 20.95 5.61
C LEU A 269 -10.23 22.04 5.70
N GLU A 270 -8.95 21.67 5.68
CA GLU A 270 -7.85 22.63 5.63
C GLU A 270 -7.97 23.56 4.40
N TYR A 271 -8.29 23.02 3.23
CA TYR A 271 -8.44 23.78 1.99
C TYR A 271 -9.60 24.80 2.05
N ILE A 272 -10.71 24.45 2.68
CA ILE A 272 -11.88 25.33 2.84
C ILE A 272 -11.80 26.21 4.09
N SER A 273 -10.65 26.31 4.73
CA SER A 273 -10.41 27.10 5.96
C SER A 273 -11.31 26.71 7.14
N GLN A 274 -11.55 25.42 7.32
CA GLN A 274 -12.26 24.81 8.44
C GLN A 274 -11.31 23.97 9.32
N GLU A 275 -10.09 24.48 9.53
CA GLU A 275 -9.05 23.76 10.27
C GLU A 275 -9.44 23.50 11.74
N ASP A 276 -10.18 24.43 12.35
CA ASP A 276 -10.66 24.31 13.74
C ASP A 276 -11.62 23.11 13.91
N GLU A 277 -12.29 22.67 12.83
CA GLU A 277 -13.24 21.56 12.84
C GLU A 277 -12.59 20.19 12.60
N VAL A 278 -11.29 20.14 12.32
CA VAL A 278 -10.58 18.87 12.05
C VAL A 278 -10.68 17.93 13.24
N THR A 279 -10.40 18.41 14.46
CA THR A 279 -10.44 17.56 15.67
C THR A 279 -11.84 17.05 15.94
N ASN A 280 -12.87 17.88 15.78
CA ASN A 280 -14.25 17.50 15.96
C ASN A 280 -14.68 16.44 14.92
N THR A 281 -14.32 16.67 13.65
CA THR A 281 -14.53 15.71 12.56
C THR A 281 -13.91 14.35 12.86
N LEU A 282 -12.66 14.32 13.31
CA LEU A 282 -11.96 13.08 13.67
C LEU A 282 -12.67 12.34 14.81
N ASN A 283 -13.15 13.06 15.83
CA ASN A 283 -13.91 12.45 16.92
C ASN A 283 -15.22 11.83 16.44
N ILE A 284 -15.97 12.52 15.58
CA ILE A 284 -17.22 12.01 14.98
C ILE A 284 -16.93 10.71 14.22
N ILE A 285 -15.92 10.72 13.34
CA ILE A 285 -15.55 9.57 12.51
C ILE A 285 -15.09 8.40 13.38
N ASN A 286 -14.17 8.65 14.33
CA ASN A 286 -13.63 7.61 15.21
C ASN A 286 -14.72 6.93 16.03
N ASN A 287 -15.68 7.72 16.55
CA ASN A 287 -16.82 7.17 17.30
C ASN A 287 -17.76 6.35 16.41
N HIS A 288 -18.09 6.86 15.21
CA HIS A 288 -18.99 6.18 14.28
C HIS A 288 -18.45 4.82 13.82
N PHE A 289 -17.17 4.75 13.47
CA PHE A 289 -16.53 3.53 12.95
C PHE A 289 -15.84 2.68 14.03
N SER A 290 -15.94 3.07 15.30
CA SER A 290 -15.27 2.39 16.42
C SER A 290 -13.78 2.18 16.17
N LEU A 291 -13.09 3.23 15.70
CA LEU A 291 -11.67 3.19 15.38
C LEU A 291 -10.78 3.30 16.63
N ASN A 292 -11.34 3.78 17.75
CA ASN A 292 -10.63 3.95 19.03
C ASN A 292 -10.69 2.66 19.85
N SER A 293 -10.03 1.59 19.44
CA SER A 293 -9.87 0.42 20.32
C SER A 293 -8.64 0.63 21.22
N LYS A 294 -8.89 0.91 22.51
CA LYS A 294 -7.85 1.18 23.53
C LYS A 294 -7.03 -0.05 23.96
N ASP A 295 -7.32 -1.25 23.45
CA ASP A 295 -6.75 -2.51 23.91
C ASP A 295 -5.99 -3.29 22.83
N GLN A 296 -5.31 -2.60 21.92
CA GLN A 296 -4.51 -3.29 20.91
C GLN A 296 -3.15 -3.71 21.49
N LYS A 297 -3.12 -4.94 21.99
CA LYS A 297 -1.87 -5.63 22.31
C LYS A 297 -1.29 -6.24 21.03
N TYR A 298 0.06 -6.19 20.89
CA TYR A 298 0.73 -7.01 19.91
C TYR A 298 0.37 -8.48 20.15
N LEU A 299 -0.09 -9.16 19.11
CA LEU A 299 -0.37 -10.59 19.17
C LEU A 299 0.94 -11.37 19.26
N ASP A 300 0.90 -12.59 19.80
CA ASP A 300 1.98 -13.54 19.57
C ASP A 300 2.17 -13.77 18.06
N ILE A 301 3.41 -13.96 17.60
CA ILE A 301 3.70 -14.12 16.17
C ILE A 301 2.84 -15.23 15.53
N ASN A 302 2.57 -16.29 16.27
CA ASN A 302 1.78 -17.43 15.77
C ASN A 302 0.30 -17.10 15.54
N GLU A 303 -0.22 -16.02 16.12
CA GLU A 303 -1.61 -15.62 15.98
C GLU A 303 -1.90 -14.80 14.71
N TYR A 304 -0.90 -14.11 14.15
CA TYR A 304 -1.10 -13.29 12.95
C TYR A 304 -1.64 -14.08 11.76
N PHE A 305 -1.11 -15.28 11.51
CA PHE A 305 -1.59 -16.16 10.46
C PHE A 305 -3.01 -16.68 10.73
N ASN A 306 -3.38 -16.89 11.99
CA ASN A 306 -4.72 -17.31 12.37
C ASN A 306 -5.76 -16.19 12.16
N LYS A 307 -5.37 -14.93 12.35
CA LYS A 307 -6.22 -13.75 12.12
C LYS A 307 -6.37 -13.40 10.64
N TYR A 308 -5.31 -13.60 9.85
CA TYR A 308 -5.32 -13.38 8.42
C TYR A 308 -4.54 -14.49 7.70
N ASN A 309 -5.28 -15.42 7.09
CA ASN A 309 -4.67 -16.54 6.37
C ASN A 309 -4.25 -16.11 4.95
N VAL A 310 -3.03 -15.57 4.84
CA VAL A 310 -2.46 -15.13 3.57
C VAL A 310 -2.32 -16.27 2.53
N ILE A 311 -2.26 -17.53 2.97
CA ILE A 311 -2.17 -18.71 2.08
C ILE A 311 -3.48 -18.92 1.33
N ASN A 312 -4.63 -18.68 1.95
CA ASN A 312 -5.92 -18.79 1.24
C ASN A 312 -5.98 -17.80 0.08
N GLU A 313 -5.50 -16.56 0.29
CA GLU A 313 -5.44 -15.55 -0.76
C GLU A 313 -4.46 -15.96 -1.87
N SER A 314 -3.29 -16.44 -1.48
CA SER A 314 -2.28 -16.92 -2.43
C SER A 314 -2.80 -18.08 -3.28
N ASN A 315 -3.40 -19.09 -2.67
CA ASN A 315 -3.93 -20.24 -3.39
C ASN A 315 -5.07 -19.84 -4.35
N LYS A 316 -5.96 -18.93 -3.90
CA LYS A 316 -7.02 -18.38 -4.74
C LYS A 316 -6.45 -17.64 -5.94
N PHE A 317 -5.46 -16.76 -5.74
CA PHE A 317 -4.82 -16.01 -6.82
C PHE A 317 -4.11 -16.94 -7.80
N LYS A 318 -3.24 -17.83 -7.32
CA LYS A 318 -2.51 -18.77 -8.16
C LYS A 318 -3.44 -19.63 -9.03
N ARG A 319 -4.49 -20.17 -8.41
CA ARG A 319 -5.47 -21.01 -9.13
C ARG A 319 -6.17 -20.23 -10.22
N LEU A 320 -6.85 -19.14 -9.87
CA LEU A 320 -7.66 -18.38 -10.83
C LEU A 320 -6.81 -17.73 -11.92
N TYR A 321 -5.60 -17.26 -11.58
CA TYR A 321 -4.70 -16.65 -12.55
C TYR A 321 -4.11 -17.70 -13.51
N LYS A 322 -3.86 -18.92 -13.04
CA LYS A 322 -3.42 -20.06 -13.87
C LYS A 322 -4.51 -20.53 -14.82
N GLU A 323 -5.75 -20.61 -14.34
CA GLU A 323 -6.93 -21.05 -15.09
C GLU A 323 -7.39 -20.00 -16.12
N SER A 324 -6.98 -18.72 -15.99
CA SER A 324 -7.36 -17.67 -16.92
C SER A 324 -6.61 -17.76 -18.25
N ASP A 325 -7.33 -17.53 -19.35
CA ASP A 325 -6.74 -17.32 -20.65
C ASP A 325 -5.93 -16.00 -20.67
N GLU A 326 -5.02 -15.84 -21.64
CA GLU A 326 -4.13 -14.66 -21.69
C GLU A 326 -4.90 -13.36 -21.82
N GLU A 327 -6.03 -13.36 -22.54
CA GLU A 327 -6.90 -12.20 -22.72
C GLU A 327 -7.63 -11.79 -21.43
N ASP A 328 -7.85 -12.72 -20.51
CA ASP A 328 -8.58 -12.49 -19.25
C ASP A 328 -7.67 -12.21 -18.04
N LEU A 329 -6.35 -12.32 -18.17
CA LEU A 329 -5.41 -12.17 -17.06
C LEU A 329 -5.53 -10.81 -16.35
N GLU A 330 -5.63 -9.74 -17.13
CA GLU A 330 -5.83 -8.39 -16.61
C GLU A 330 -7.11 -8.28 -15.79
N LYS A 331 -8.21 -8.79 -16.33
CA LYS A 331 -9.52 -8.78 -15.68
C LYS A 331 -9.52 -9.60 -14.40
N THR A 332 -8.91 -10.80 -14.44
CA THR A 332 -8.78 -11.69 -13.28
C THR A 332 -7.99 -11.01 -12.16
N PHE A 333 -6.84 -10.41 -12.47
CA PHE A 333 -6.04 -9.68 -11.49
C PHE A 333 -6.81 -8.52 -10.86
N LYS A 334 -7.47 -7.69 -11.68
CA LYS A 334 -8.26 -6.55 -11.23
C LYS A 334 -9.44 -6.97 -10.36
N ASN A 335 -10.17 -8.03 -10.76
CA ASN A 335 -11.31 -8.53 -10.00
C ASN A 335 -10.87 -9.09 -8.64
N LEU A 336 -9.82 -9.92 -8.60
CA LEU A 336 -9.30 -10.46 -7.34
C LEU A 336 -8.87 -9.37 -6.35
N ARG A 337 -8.39 -8.25 -6.88
CA ARG A 337 -8.02 -7.09 -6.08
C ARG A 337 -9.22 -6.26 -5.63
N SER A 338 -10.20 -6.03 -6.52
CA SER A 338 -11.41 -5.24 -6.20
C SER A 338 -12.34 -5.96 -5.24
N ASP A 339 -12.51 -7.26 -5.43
CA ASP A 339 -13.45 -8.11 -4.70
C ASP A 339 -12.82 -8.71 -3.42
N HIS A 340 -11.57 -8.33 -3.12
CA HIS A 340 -10.91 -8.80 -1.90
C HIS A 340 -11.66 -8.32 -0.66
N PRO A 341 -12.06 -9.25 0.25
CA PRO A 341 -12.74 -8.89 1.48
C PRO A 341 -11.90 -7.95 2.35
N LEU A 342 -12.51 -6.88 2.84
CA LEU A 342 -11.83 -5.95 3.74
C LEU A 342 -11.68 -6.56 5.12
N ARG A 343 -10.46 -6.94 5.48
CA ARG A 343 -10.11 -7.34 6.84
C ARG A 343 -9.95 -6.13 7.75
N ARG A 344 -10.13 -6.31 9.06
CA ARG A 344 -9.68 -5.33 10.05
C ARG A 344 -8.19 -5.48 10.30
N ASP A 345 -7.51 -4.38 10.52
CA ASP A 345 -6.12 -4.42 10.96
C ASP A 345 -6.07 -4.85 12.43
N VAL A 346 -5.12 -5.76 12.74
CA VAL A 346 -5.04 -6.32 14.10
C VAL A 346 -4.32 -5.38 15.03
N ILE A 347 -3.53 -4.46 14.49
CA ILE A 347 -2.69 -3.54 15.25
C ILE A 347 -2.76 -2.16 14.63
N ASP A 348 -3.13 -1.16 15.42
CA ASP A 348 -2.91 0.23 15.09
C ASP A 348 -1.57 0.66 15.69
N TYR A 349 -0.59 0.87 14.84
CA TYR A 349 0.70 1.46 15.23
C TYR A 349 0.55 2.97 15.12
N GLN A 350 0.12 3.63 16.19
CA GLN A 350 0.19 5.08 16.29
C GLN A 350 1.60 5.55 16.57
#